data_bcb6c710d4609895cadf0cfe46f2dc5a
#
_entry.id   bcb6c710d4609895cadf0cfe46f2dc5a
#
_cell.length_a   1.000
_cell.length_b   1.000
_cell.length_c   1.000
_cell.angle_alpha   90.00
_cell.angle_beta   90.00
_cell.angle_gamma   90.00
#
_symmetry.space_group_name_H-M   'P 1'
#
loop_
_entity.id
_entity.type
_entity.pdbx_description
1 polymer ?
#
loop_
_entity_poly.entity_id
_entity_poly.type
_entity_poly.pdbx_seq_one_letter_code
_entity_poly.pdbx_strand_id
1 'polypeptide(L)' 'MTTLGYDIDALRSAFPGWSFFYSDEGVLYATRRGVRLDDDEIHRGLHQTVSANDIETVVDLLQDQQRVEAA' A
#
# COMPACT_ATOMS: atom_id res chain seq x y z
N MET A 1 17.00 2.46 14.11
CA MET A 1 17.64 1.39 13.40
C MET A 1 16.63 0.47 12.77
N THR A 2 16.92 0.05 11.59
CA THR A 2 16.03 -0.83 10.86
C THR A 2 16.18 -2.26 11.36
N THR A 3 15.11 -2.91 11.66
CA THR A 3 15.21 -4.22 12.24
C THR A 3 14.91 -5.34 11.28
N LEU A 4 14.14 -5.16 10.27
CA LEU A 4 13.68 -6.25 9.42
C LEU A 4 13.87 -5.98 7.96
N GLY A 5 14.62 -4.97 7.62
CA GLY A 5 14.89 -4.67 6.25
C GLY A 5 13.79 -3.93 5.52
N TYR A 6 12.65 -3.74 6.13
CA TYR A 6 11.60 -2.93 5.53
C TYR A 6 11.58 -1.55 6.15
N ASP A 7 11.66 -0.54 5.32
CA ASP A 7 11.38 0.82 5.70
C ASP A 7 10.62 1.46 4.54
N ILE A 8 10.30 2.74 4.69
CA ILE A 8 9.48 3.41 3.69
C ILE A 8 10.19 3.50 2.34
N ASP A 9 11.51 3.58 2.33
CA ASP A 9 12.26 3.60 1.07
C ASP A 9 12.22 2.25 0.38
N ALA A 10 12.31 1.16 1.14
CA ALA A 10 12.17 -0.17 0.59
C ALA A 10 10.78 -0.37 -0.02
N LEU A 11 9.74 0.16 0.63
CA LEU A 11 8.39 0.08 0.10
C LEU A 11 8.24 0.85 -1.20
N ARG A 12 8.84 2.02 -1.28
CA ARG A 12 8.80 2.81 -2.50
C ARG A 12 9.45 2.08 -3.67
N SER A 13 10.52 1.35 -3.40
CA SER A 13 11.20 0.57 -4.42
C SER A 13 10.40 -0.66 -4.83
N ALA A 14 9.79 -1.34 -3.87
CA ALA A 14 9.05 -2.58 -4.13
C ALA A 14 7.69 -2.32 -4.76
N PHE A 15 7.06 -1.20 -4.43
CA PHE A 15 5.72 -0.86 -4.89
C PHE A 15 5.71 0.55 -5.47
N PRO A 16 6.33 0.74 -6.64
CA PRO A 16 6.50 2.10 -7.19
C PRO A 16 5.20 2.77 -7.61
N GLY A 17 4.13 2.02 -7.74
CA GLY A 17 2.83 2.59 -8.07
C GLY A 17 2.07 3.17 -6.89
N TRP A 18 2.69 3.22 -5.71
CA TRP A 18 2.05 3.70 -4.49
C TRP A 18 2.88 4.81 -3.86
N SER A 19 2.19 5.75 -3.21
CA SER A 19 2.82 6.77 -2.38
C SER A 19 2.68 6.39 -0.92
N PHE A 20 3.74 6.56 -0.14
CA PHE A 20 3.77 6.12 1.25
C PHE A 20 4.02 7.32 2.16
N PHE A 21 3.27 7.40 3.25
CA PHE A 21 3.46 8.45 4.24
C PHE A 21 2.91 8.00 5.58
N TYR A 22 3.42 8.63 6.65
CA TYR A 22 2.93 8.39 8.01
C TYR A 22 2.01 9.53 8.43
N SER A 23 0.94 9.17 9.15
CA SER A 23 0.11 10.17 9.80
C SER A 23 0.78 10.66 11.08
N ASP A 24 0.21 11.70 11.69
CA ASP A 24 0.69 12.22 12.96
C ASP A 24 0.66 11.16 14.07
N GLU A 25 -0.21 10.18 13.94
CA GLU A 25 -0.36 9.12 14.92
C GLU A 25 0.52 7.91 14.63
N GLY A 26 1.36 8.00 13.61
CA GLY A 26 2.25 6.90 13.27
C GLY A 26 1.62 5.81 12.42
N VAL A 27 0.45 6.03 11.87
CA VAL A 27 -0.18 5.07 10.96
C VAL A 27 0.44 5.24 9.58
N LEU A 28 0.87 4.13 8.99
CA LEU A 28 1.44 4.15 7.64
C LEU A 28 0.33 4.02 6.61
N TYR A 29 0.31 4.94 5.67
CA TYR A 29 -0.64 4.94 4.56
C TYR A 29 0.06 4.67 3.25
N ALA A 30 -0.61 3.94 2.36
CA ALA A 30 -0.18 3.75 0.99
C ALA A 30 -1.34 4.09 0.08
N THR A 31 -1.13 5.02 -0.84
CA THR A 31 -2.18 5.43 -1.77
C THR A 31 -1.69 5.28 -3.20
N ARG A 32 -2.58 4.89 -4.10
CA ARG A 32 -2.21 4.69 -5.51
C ARG A 32 -1.85 6.01 -6.14
N ARG A 33 -0.79 5.99 -6.96
CA ARG A 33 -0.27 7.17 -7.63
C ARG A 33 -0.84 7.23 -9.04
N GLY A 34 -1.42 8.40 -9.38
CA GLY A 34 -1.80 8.67 -10.76
C GLY A 34 -2.91 7.82 -11.32
N VAL A 35 -3.56 7.02 -10.48
CA VAL A 35 -4.63 6.12 -10.92
C VAL A 35 -5.86 6.37 -10.05
N ARG A 36 -7.00 6.51 -10.70
CA ARG A 36 -8.27 6.59 -9.99
C ARG A 36 -9.06 5.32 -10.31
N LEU A 37 -9.46 4.61 -9.27
CA LEU A 37 -10.23 3.38 -9.44
C LEU A 37 -11.65 3.71 -9.90
N ASP A 38 -12.16 2.90 -10.83
CA ASP A 38 -13.55 3.01 -11.22
C ASP A 38 -14.43 2.09 -10.35
N ASP A 39 -15.74 2.15 -10.56
CA ASP A 39 -16.67 1.38 -9.73
C ASP A 39 -16.43 -0.12 -9.84
N ASP A 40 -16.14 -0.61 -11.03
CA ASP A 40 -15.89 -2.04 -11.23
C ASP A 40 -14.66 -2.50 -10.46
N GLU A 41 -13.60 -1.70 -10.47
CA GLU A 41 -12.38 -2.03 -9.75
C GLU A 41 -12.62 -2.05 -8.25
N ILE A 42 -13.38 -1.09 -7.73
CA ILE A 42 -13.72 -1.06 -6.32
C ILE A 42 -14.57 -2.28 -5.94
N HIS A 43 -15.51 -2.66 -6.79
CA HIS A 43 -16.34 -3.84 -6.53
C HIS A 43 -15.55 -5.14 -6.53
N ARG A 44 -14.44 -5.19 -7.25
CA ARG A 44 -13.57 -6.37 -7.27
C ARG A 44 -12.62 -6.43 -6.08
N GLY A 45 -12.70 -5.47 -5.17
CA GLY A 45 -11.88 -5.49 -3.97
C GLY A 45 -10.63 -4.64 -4.03
N LEU A 46 -10.48 -3.81 -5.06
CA LEU A 46 -9.34 -2.88 -5.13
C LEU A 46 -9.59 -1.67 -4.25
N HIS A 47 -8.53 -1.16 -3.65
CA HIS A 47 -8.58 0.00 -2.78
C HIS A 47 -7.67 1.09 -3.30
N GLN A 48 -8.14 2.33 -3.22
CA GLN A 48 -7.32 3.48 -3.57
C GLN A 48 -6.23 3.70 -2.53
N THR A 49 -6.54 3.46 -1.27
CA THR A 49 -5.62 3.69 -0.15
C THR A 49 -5.75 2.54 0.84
N VAL A 50 -4.61 2.07 1.33
CA VAL A 50 -4.57 1.10 2.43
C VAL A 50 -3.76 1.70 3.56
N SER A 51 -3.99 1.24 4.78
CA SER A 51 -3.25 1.73 5.94
C SER A 51 -3.16 0.66 7.00
N ALA A 52 -2.13 0.78 7.83
CA ALA A 52 -1.96 -0.10 8.98
C ALA A 52 -0.97 0.53 9.94
N ASN A 53 -0.91 -0.02 11.15
CA ASN A 53 -0.02 0.49 12.18
C ASN A 53 1.41 0.04 12.00
N ASP A 54 1.66 -0.94 11.15
CA ASP A 54 3.01 -1.45 10.93
C ASP A 54 3.25 -1.75 9.46
N ILE A 55 4.53 -1.82 9.11
CA ILE A 55 4.95 -2.01 7.72
C ILE A 55 4.55 -3.38 7.21
N GLU A 56 4.67 -4.41 8.03
CA GLU A 56 4.37 -5.77 7.59
C GLU A 56 2.92 -5.92 7.15
N THR A 57 2.01 -5.32 7.91
CA THR A 57 0.60 -5.36 7.54
C THR A 57 0.33 -4.60 6.24
N VAL A 58 0.99 -3.45 6.06
CA VAL A 58 0.84 -2.71 4.81
C VAL A 58 1.35 -3.53 3.64
N VAL A 59 2.49 -4.22 3.79
CA VAL A 59 3.02 -5.09 2.73
C VAL A 59 2.01 -6.18 2.39
N ASP A 60 1.41 -6.81 3.38
CA ASP A 60 0.40 -7.83 3.14
C ASP A 60 -0.79 -7.28 2.37
N LEU A 61 -1.25 -6.08 2.74
CA LEU A 61 -2.36 -5.43 2.05
C LEU A 61 -2.02 -5.11 0.60
N LEU A 62 -0.79 -4.65 0.36
CA LEU A 62 -0.36 -4.34 -1.00
C LEU A 62 -0.23 -5.60 -1.85
N GLN A 63 0.25 -6.70 -1.28
CA GLN A 63 0.33 -7.96 -1.98
C GLN A 63 -1.05 -8.49 -2.33
N ASP A 64 -2.03 -8.33 -1.43
CA ASP A 64 -3.41 -8.67 -1.72
C ASP A 64 -3.95 -7.87 -2.89
N GLN A 65 -3.64 -6.57 -2.95
CA GLN A 65 -4.07 -5.74 -4.06
C GLN A 65 -3.47 -6.22 -5.37
N GLN A 66 -2.22 -6.62 -5.38
CA GLN A 66 -1.59 -7.16 -6.58
C GLN A 66 -2.28 -8.43 -7.05
N ARG A 67 -2.67 -9.30 -6.13
CA ARG A 67 -3.39 -10.53 -6.51
C ARG A 67 -4.74 -10.23 -7.11
N VAL A 68 -5.48 -9.27 -6.54
CA VAL A 68 -6.77 -8.87 -7.07
C VAL A 68 -6.62 -8.28 -8.47
N GLU A 69 -5.59 -7.46 -8.67
CA GLU A 69 -5.34 -6.85 -9.98
C GLU A 69 -4.99 -7.90 -11.03
N ALA A 70 -4.28 -8.95 -10.63
CA ALA A 70 -3.85 -9.99 -11.55
C ALA A 70 -4.96 -11.00 -11.90
N ALA A 71 -6.02 -11.00 -11.14
CA ALA A 71 -7.10 -11.98 -11.31
C ALA A 71 -7.98 -11.67 -12.52
#